data_2be54aed1c1291a2c70571472732dfb0
#
_entry.id   2be54aed1c1291a2c70571472732dfb0
#
_cell.length_a   1.000
_cell.length_b   1.000
_cell.length_c   1.000
_cell.angle_alpha   90.00
_cell.angle_beta   90.00
_cell.angle_gamma   90.00
#
_symmetry.space_group_name_H-M   'P 1'
#
loop_
_entity.id
_entity.type
_entity.pdbx_description
1 polymer ?
#
loop_
_entity_poly.entity_id
_entity_poly.type
_entity_poly.pdbx_seq_one_letter_code
_entity_poly.pdbx_strand_id
1 'polypeptide(L)'
;MSTINRRDFGIAVVATMLLPVSTARAEDTEVHIDNFVFEPAQLTVKAGTTVTWMNRDDIPHTVVCAGKFRSKTMDTDDKFSFTFTSAGEYKYFCSLHPHMTGMVRVE
;
A
#
# COMPACT_ATOMS: atom_id res chain seq x y z
N MET A 1 -22.38 46.10 5.69
CA MET A 1 -22.54 45.52 5.67
C MET A 1 -22.45 44.86 5.46
N SER A 2 -22.31 44.94 5.58
CA SER A 2 -22.15 44.19 5.45
C SER A 2 -21.87 43.52 5.13
N THR A 3 -21.61 43.59 5.13
CA THR A 3 -21.40 42.87 4.85
C THR A 3 -20.94 42.19 4.61
N ILE A 4 -20.75 42.21 4.66
CA ILE A 4 -20.40 41.44 4.36
C ILE A 4 -19.97 40.78 4.34
N ASN A 5 -19.96 41.08 4.33
CA ASN A 5 -19.59 40.28 4.25
C ASN A 5 -19.28 39.45 4.18
N ARG A 6 -19.27 39.66 4.20
CA ARG A 6 -19.05 38.77 4.01
C ARG A 6 -18.63 37.92 3.65
N ARG A 7 -18.50 38.17 3.67
CA ARG A 7 -18.20 37.37 3.17
C ARG A 7 -17.54 36.73 2.95
N ASP A 8 -17.46 37.12 3.04
CA ASP A 8 -16.95 36.38 2.71
C ASP A 8 -16.61 35.49 2.85
N PHE A 9 -16.48 35.66 2.84
CA PHE A 9 -16.31 34.62 2.78
C PHE A 9 -15.82 33.82 2.58
N GLY A 10 -15.78 33.98 2.70
CA GLY A 10 -15.48 33.10 2.31
C GLY A 10 -14.84 32.38 2.03
N ILE A 11 -14.65 32.49 1.83
CA ILE A 11 -14.23 31.68 1.52
C ILE A 11 -13.68 30.92 1.57
N ALA A 12 -13.63 31.08 1.73
CA ALA A 12 -13.25 30.24 1.67
C ALA A 12 -12.92 29.43 1.49
N VAL A 13 -12.81 29.53 1.40
CA VAL A 13 -12.65 28.58 1.16
C VAL A 13 -12.22 27.82 0.95
N VAL A 14 -12.00 27.94 0.85
CA VAL A 14 -11.73 27.11 0.53
C VAL A 14 -11.16 26.42 0.47
N ALA A 15 -11.00 26.56 0.52
CA ALA A 15 -10.54 25.85 0.37
C ALA A 15 -10.17 25.01 0.40
N THR A 16 -10.22 25.14 0.49
CA THR A 16 -9.93 24.27 0.46
C THR A 16 -9.74 23.38 0.18
N MET A 17 -9.62 23.41 0.02
CA MET A 17 -9.47 22.57 -0.38
C MET A 17 -9.05 21.80 -0.66
N LEU A 18 -8.75 21.92 -0.78
CA LEU A 18 -8.36 21.13 -1.13
C LEU A 18 -7.88 20.36 -1.08
N LEU A 19 -7.72 20.53 -0.97
CA LEU A 19 -7.22 19.76 -0.97
C LEU A 19 -6.96 18.85 -1.16
N PRO A 20 -6.93 18.97 -1.14
CA PRO A 20 -6.51 18.16 -1.45
C PRO A 20 -6.25 17.25 -1.59
N VAL A 21 -6.05 17.36 -1.73
CA VAL A 21 -5.70 16.62 -1.95
C VAL A 21 -5.17 15.79 -1.76
N SER A 22 -5.00 15.93 -1.56
CA SER A 22 -4.40 15.33 -1.47
C SER A 22 -4.24 14.31 -1.29
N THR A 23 -4.23 14.43 -1.04
CA THR A 23 -4.10 13.53 -0.86
C THR A 23 -4.14 12.29 -1.26
N ALA A 24 -4.58 12.27 -1.81
CA ALA A 24 -4.62 10.99 -2.23
C ALA A 24 -3.66 10.67 -3.14
N ARG A 25 -2.86 10.46 -3.14
CA ARG A 25 -1.93 10.20 -3.98
C ARG A 25 -1.40 8.92 -3.70
N ALA A 26 -0.43 8.50 -4.35
CA ALA A 26 0.22 7.27 -4.08
C ALA A 26 0.61 7.27 -2.65
N GLU A 27 0.28 6.26 -1.93
CA GLU A 27 0.55 6.20 -0.54
C GLU A 27 1.18 4.91 -0.18
N ASP A 28 1.80 4.86 0.95
CA ASP A 28 2.36 3.64 1.47
C ASP A 28 1.24 2.79 2.03
N THR A 29 1.33 1.51 1.79
CA THR A 29 0.32 0.55 2.19
C THR A 29 1.01 -0.66 2.77
N GLU A 30 0.39 -1.31 3.73
CA GLU A 30 0.98 -2.47 4.39
C GLU A 30 0.17 -3.72 4.14
N VAL A 31 0.88 -4.84 4.00
CA VAL A 31 0.33 -6.18 3.99
C VAL A 31 0.95 -6.90 5.18
N HIS A 32 0.13 -7.49 6.01
CA HIS A 32 0.63 -8.24 7.15
C HIS A 32 0.63 -9.73 6.83
N ILE A 33 1.64 -10.42 7.31
CA ILE A 33 1.75 -11.86 7.17
C ILE A 33 1.50 -12.45 8.53
N ASP A 34 0.48 -13.29 8.67
CA ASP A 34 0.16 -13.89 9.92
C ASP A 34 -0.63 -15.17 9.67
N ASN A 35 -0.37 -16.18 10.44
CA ASN A 35 -1.08 -17.44 10.33
C ASN A 35 -1.06 -18.00 8.91
N PHE A 36 0.11 -17.90 8.25
CA PHE A 36 0.33 -18.42 6.90
C PHE A 36 -0.53 -17.76 5.83
N VAL A 37 -0.97 -16.53 6.04
CA VAL A 37 -1.70 -15.79 5.00
C VAL A 37 -1.15 -14.39 4.87
N PHE A 38 -1.32 -13.82 3.67
CA PHE A 38 -1.08 -12.41 3.40
C PHE A 38 -2.40 -11.67 3.60
N GLU A 39 -2.38 -10.62 4.42
CA GLU A 39 -3.60 -9.90 4.76
C GLU A 39 -3.43 -8.41 4.51
N PRO A 40 -4.10 -7.82 3.55
CA PRO A 40 -5.07 -8.45 2.65
C PRO A 40 -4.35 -9.26 1.56
N ALA A 41 -4.98 -10.32 1.10
CA ALA A 41 -4.39 -11.16 0.06
C ALA A 41 -4.47 -10.51 -1.32
N GLN A 42 -5.42 -9.61 -1.52
CA GLN A 42 -5.56 -8.86 -2.76
C GLN A 42 -5.62 -7.39 -2.43
N LEU A 43 -4.82 -6.60 -3.14
CA LEU A 43 -4.64 -5.20 -2.85
C LEU A 43 -4.60 -4.43 -4.16
N THR A 44 -5.34 -3.34 -4.26
CA THR A 44 -5.30 -2.46 -5.42
C THR A 44 -4.70 -1.14 -5.02
N VAL A 45 -3.68 -0.71 -5.75
CA VAL A 45 -2.97 0.53 -5.44
C VAL A 45 -2.76 1.32 -6.73
N LYS A 46 -2.36 2.57 -6.57
CA LYS A 46 -2.00 3.41 -7.71
C LYS A 46 -0.52 3.26 -8.01
N ALA A 47 -0.15 3.50 -9.27
CA ALA A 47 1.26 3.51 -9.65
C ALA A 47 2.01 4.53 -8.78
N GLY A 48 3.18 4.15 -8.33
CA GLY A 48 3.99 4.95 -7.42
C GLY A 48 3.84 4.58 -5.97
N THR A 49 2.93 3.68 -5.64
CA THR A 49 2.70 3.26 -4.26
C THR A 49 3.79 2.30 -3.81
N THR A 50 4.25 2.50 -2.58
CA THR A 50 5.15 1.55 -1.93
C THR A 50 4.33 0.64 -1.03
N VAL A 51 4.46 -0.66 -1.26
CA VAL A 51 3.79 -1.67 -0.43
C VAL A 51 4.84 -2.28 0.47
N THR A 52 4.53 -2.37 1.76
CA THR A 52 5.42 -2.96 2.76
C THR A 52 4.75 -4.20 3.32
N TRP A 53 5.46 -5.31 3.26
CA TRP A 53 5.02 -6.56 3.89
C TRP A 53 5.72 -6.66 5.23
N MET A 54 4.94 -6.94 6.28
CA MET A 54 5.49 -7.14 7.61
C MET A 54 5.13 -8.52 8.10
N ASN A 55 6.13 -9.28 8.50
CA ASN A 55 5.89 -10.63 9.03
C ASN A 55 5.50 -10.52 10.51
N ARG A 56 4.24 -10.85 10.80
CA ARG A 56 3.74 -10.88 12.17
C ARG A 56 3.60 -12.30 12.70
N ASP A 57 4.00 -13.27 11.89
CA ASP A 57 3.96 -14.68 12.29
C ASP A 57 5.20 -15.00 13.11
N ASP A 58 5.15 -16.09 13.84
CA ASP A 58 6.31 -16.51 14.63
C ASP A 58 7.18 -17.50 13.87
N ILE A 59 6.98 -17.63 12.56
CA ILE A 59 7.83 -18.43 11.69
C ILE A 59 8.26 -17.57 10.51
N PRO A 60 9.37 -17.94 9.83
CA PRO A 60 9.87 -17.14 8.72
C PRO A 60 9.01 -17.22 7.48
N HIS A 61 8.97 -16.14 6.72
CA HIS A 61 8.26 -16.06 5.44
C HIS A 61 9.05 -15.23 4.45
N THR A 62 8.71 -15.37 3.16
CA THR A 62 9.29 -14.56 2.10
C THR A 62 8.17 -13.99 1.24
N VAL A 63 8.50 -13.00 0.40
CA VAL A 63 7.59 -12.47 -0.61
C VAL A 63 8.32 -12.51 -1.93
N VAL A 64 7.79 -13.28 -2.88
CA VAL A 64 8.45 -13.48 -4.17
C VAL A 64 7.44 -13.23 -5.29
N CYS A 65 7.80 -12.32 -6.20
CA CYS A 65 7.04 -12.10 -7.42
C CYS A 65 7.99 -12.37 -8.56
N ALA A 66 7.77 -13.48 -9.26
CA ALA A 66 8.72 -13.99 -10.25
C ALA A 66 9.07 -12.93 -11.28
N GLY A 67 10.35 -12.69 -11.48
CA GLY A 67 10.82 -11.73 -12.46
C GLY A 67 10.73 -10.28 -12.02
N LYS A 68 10.21 -10.01 -10.83
CA LYS A 68 10.01 -8.63 -10.36
C LYS A 68 10.76 -8.35 -9.06
N PHE A 69 10.52 -9.12 -8.03
CA PHE A 69 11.20 -8.90 -6.76
C PHE A 69 11.20 -10.17 -5.93
N ARG A 70 12.07 -10.15 -4.94
CA ARG A 70 12.19 -11.25 -3.99
C ARG A 70 12.71 -10.67 -2.69
N SER A 71 12.00 -10.92 -1.60
CA SER A 71 12.48 -10.51 -0.29
C SER A 71 13.52 -11.50 0.21
N LYS A 72 14.30 -11.07 1.20
CA LYS A 72 15.02 -12.04 2.02
C LYS A 72 14.03 -12.75 2.89
N THR A 73 14.49 -13.81 3.56
CA THR A 73 13.70 -14.45 4.59
C THR A 73 13.47 -13.45 5.71
N MET A 74 12.20 -13.28 6.09
CA MET A 74 11.80 -12.36 7.14
C MET A 74 11.43 -13.13 8.38
N ASP A 75 12.06 -12.80 9.50
CA ASP A 75 11.67 -13.31 10.80
C ASP A 75 10.54 -12.43 11.34
N THR A 76 10.06 -12.76 12.53
CA THR A 76 8.98 -11.99 13.15
C THR A 76 9.36 -10.51 13.23
N ASP A 77 8.44 -9.66 12.80
CA ASP A 77 8.56 -8.20 12.77
C ASP A 77 9.51 -7.66 11.70
N ASP A 78 10.11 -8.51 10.88
CA ASP A 78 10.88 -8.04 9.73
C ASP A 78 9.94 -7.52 8.65
N LYS A 79 10.46 -6.62 7.82
CA LYS A 79 9.69 -5.96 6.77
C LYS A 79 10.41 -6.04 5.44
N PHE A 80 9.64 -5.96 4.37
CA PHE A 80 10.12 -5.84 3.00
C PHE A 80 9.22 -4.89 2.25
N SER A 81 9.81 -3.96 1.48
CA SER A 81 9.04 -2.98 0.72
C SER A 81 9.39 -3.02 -0.74
N PHE A 82 8.42 -2.72 -1.58
CA PHE A 82 8.62 -2.59 -3.00
C PHE A 82 7.72 -1.50 -3.55
N THR A 83 8.26 -0.64 -4.42
CA THR A 83 7.50 0.45 -5.02
C THR A 83 7.04 0.02 -6.40
N PHE A 84 5.73 0.04 -6.63
CA PHE A 84 5.12 -0.37 -7.88
C PHE A 84 4.94 0.84 -8.78
N THR A 85 5.67 0.88 -9.89
CA THR A 85 5.65 2.04 -10.78
C THR A 85 4.89 1.79 -12.07
N SER A 86 4.57 0.54 -12.40
CA SER A 86 3.89 0.20 -13.65
C SER A 86 2.58 -0.50 -13.37
N ALA A 87 1.55 -0.15 -14.12
CA ALA A 87 0.25 -0.79 -13.99
C ALA A 87 0.35 -2.27 -14.34
N GLY A 88 -0.48 -3.06 -13.69
CA GLY A 88 -0.52 -4.50 -13.95
C GLY A 88 -0.92 -5.27 -12.72
N GLU A 89 -0.92 -6.58 -12.86
CA GLU A 89 -1.19 -7.49 -11.75
C GLU A 89 0.08 -8.21 -11.37
N TYR A 90 0.41 -8.15 -10.10
CA TYR A 90 1.64 -8.72 -9.57
C TYR A 90 1.30 -9.79 -8.56
N LYS A 91 1.35 -11.04 -9.01
CA LYS A 91 1.05 -12.17 -8.15
C LYS A 91 2.32 -12.60 -7.46
N TYR A 92 2.22 -12.84 -6.16
CA TYR A 92 3.39 -13.20 -5.38
C TYR A 92 3.05 -14.38 -4.46
N PHE A 93 4.07 -14.95 -3.87
CA PHE A 93 3.91 -16.12 -3.01
C PHE A 93 5.06 -16.16 -2.02
N CYS A 94 4.93 -17.05 -1.04
CA CYS A 94 6.00 -17.32 -0.10
C CYS A 94 6.77 -18.55 -0.58
N SER A 95 8.08 -18.39 -0.78
CA SER A 95 8.88 -19.51 -1.30
C SER A 95 9.03 -20.65 -0.30
N LEU A 96 8.85 -20.36 1.00
CA LEU A 96 8.92 -21.38 2.03
C LEU A 96 7.59 -22.10 2.21
N HIS A 97 6.50 -21.46 1.80
CA HIS A 97 5.15 -22.01 1.95
C HIS A 97 4.38 -21.65 0.67
N PRO A 98 4.59 -22.40 -0.42
CA PRO A 98 4.08 -21.97 -1.75
C PRO A 98 2.57 -21.83 -1.87
N HIS A 99 1.80 -22.36 -0.93
CA HIS A 99 0.35 -22.17 -0.94
C HIS A 99 -0.05 -20.77 -0.47
N MET A 100 0.85 -20.05 0.19
CA MET A 100 0.60 -18.67 0.60
C MET A 100 0.78 -17.79 -0.62
N THR A 101 -0.31 -17.20 -1.08
CA THR A 101 -0.26 -16.35 -2.28
C THR A 101 -0.99 -15.05 -2.03
N GLY A 102 -0.63 -14.05 -2.81
CA GLY A 102 -1.30 -12.77 -2.80
C GLY A 102 -1.16 -12.09 -4.13
N MET A 103 -1.76 -10.92 -4.27
CA MET A 103 -1.71 -10.18 -5.52
C MET A 103 -1.82 -8.69 -5.24
N VAL A 104 -1.00 -7.89 -5.91
CA VAL A 104 -1.13 -6.45 -5.94
C VAL A 104 -1.53 -6.05 -7.35
N ARG A 105 -2.64 -5.33 -7.45
CA ARG A 105 -3.09 -4.77 -8.72
C ARG A 105 -2.72 -3.29 -8.71
N VAL A 106 -2.00 -2.86 -9.73
CA VAL A 106 -1.53 -1.49 -9.85
C VAL A 106 -2.28 -0.83 -10.99
N GLU A 107 -2.92 0.29 -10.73
CA GLU A 107 -3.72 1.01 -11.71
C GLU A 107 -3.05 2.25 -12.22
#